data_c37c41cc6c8a17a283eed7554e4b2117
#
_entry.id   c37c41cc6c8a17a283eed7554e4b2117
#
_cell.length_a   1.000
_cell.length_b   1.000
_cell.length_c   1.000
_cell.angle_alpha   90.00
_cell.angle_beta   90.00
_cell.angle_gamma   90.00
#
_symmetry.space_group_name_H-M   'P 1'
#
loop_
_entity.id
_entity.type
_entity.pdbx_description
1 polymer ?
#
loop_
_entity_poly.entity_id
_entity_poly.type
_entity_poly.pdbx_seq_one_letter_code
_entity_poly.pdbx_strand_id
1 'polypeptide(L)'
;MTLRKLTSALLIALAMPVAALADSDRIVILHTNDTHSIIDPYHETGLGGVMRRKALIDSVRNNEPNVLLVDAGDVVQGSLYFTLFGGEVEQKVMNALGYDVQILGNHEFDNGMEPLRTYLEGLNADLITTNYDLTQSNISDLFKPYTVRSVGGKKIGFLAINVDPAGLIDAAKSQGVSYLDPIQAANAVAWWLRNIEKCDYVIALSHIGYEEGNKADDILLAEYTQGIDAIIGGHSHTLIDPSAPDAKRSRFANLAGDTVVVAQTGKYGANLGEVVINLNDNSVTSRVIPVTSRLDSHIDPQLAEILRPYKTPVDSINGIVVGQTTQAFNKKPQMMNWMADFVMTDAQRLAKQKIDMSIVNVGGIRSTFPQGNITKGNIMQTFPFDNHEVVLAISGAHLAQALDSIAATGGNGVSHNVRALMDVEGKRCLQVTIDGKPIDPNRTYYVATINYLAGGNDGMEPLKYGMIVARSDNYLYDDMLNAFQKGFLRKKKLRPDSTVRMKQ
;
A
#
# COMPACT_ATOMS: atom_id res chain seq x y z
N MET A 1 -85.00 -30.90 -13.29
CA MET A 1 -84.21 -30.32 -14.41
C MET A 1 -83.38 -29.15 -13.85
N THR A 2 -82.14 -29.38 -13.49
CA THR A 2 -81.25 -28.35 -12.89
C THR A 2 -79.94 -28.36 -13.66
N LEU A 3 -79.69 -27.29 -14.39
CA LEU A 3 -78.45 -27.03 -15.18
C LEU A 3 -77.29 -26.68 -14.22
N ARG A 4 -76.25 -27.49 -14.20
CA ARG A 4 -74.97 -27.14 -13.58
C ARG A 4 -74.16 -26.29 -14.58
N LYS A 5 -73.78 -25.06 -14.18
CA LYS A 5 -72.83 -24.22 -14.85
C LYS A 5 -71.42 -24.64 -14.42
N LEU A 6 -70.63 -25.12 -15.38
CA LEU A 6 -69.15 -25.25 -15.23
C LEU A 6 -68.53 -23.88 -15.53
N THR A 7 -67.86 -23.34 -14.53
CA THR A 7 -66.96 -22.18 -14.70
C THR A 7 -65.53 -22.70 -14.88
N SER A 8 -65.01 -22.58 -16.11
CA SER A 8 -63.55 -22.86 -16.40
C SER A 8 -62.76 -21.65 -15.98
N ALA A 9 -61.91 -21.80 -14.97
CA ALA A 9 -60.90 -20.82 -14.60
C ALA A 9 -59.70 -20.98 -15.52
N LEU A 10 -59.45 -19.99 -16.36
CA LEU A 10 -58.29 -19.85 -17.21
C LEU A 10 -57.12 -19.30 -16.38
N LEU A 11 -56.16 -20.19 -16.00
CA LEU A 11 -54.88 -19.77 -15.39
C LEU A 11 -54.02 -19.15 -16.51
N ILE A 12 -53.91 -17.82 -16.54
CA ILE A 12 -52.90 -17.12 -17.32
C ILE A 12 -51.62 -17.16 -16.51
N ALA A 13 -50.68 -18.04 -16.89
CA ALA A 13 -49.32 -17.99 -16.41
C ALA A 13 -48.64 -16.78 -17.05
N LEU A 14 -48.40 -15.70 -16.28
CA LEU A 14 -47.49 -14.64 -16.65
C LEU A 14 -46.06 -15.23 -16.69
N ALA A 15 -45.60 -15.61 -17.86
CA ALA A 15 -44.19 -15.80 -18.12
C ALA A 15 -43.52 -14.42 -18.08
N MET A 16 -42.89 -14.06 -16.95
CA MET A 16 -41.94 -12.94 -16.95
C MET A 16 -40.80 -13.33 -17.90
N PRO A 17 -40.43 -12.46 -18.85
CA PRO A 17 -39.23 -12.72 -19.63
C PRO A 17 -38.06 -12.67 -18.63
N VAL A 18 -37.38 -13.81 -18.43
CA VAL A 18 -36.01 -13.82 -17.94
C VAL A 18 -35.25 -13.09 -19.03
N ALA A 19 -34.87 -11.85 -18.78
CA ALA A 19 -33.89 -11.15 -19.61
C ALA A 19 -32.64 -12.03 -19.59
N ALA A 20 -32.44 -12.80 -20.66
CA ALA A 20 -31.15 -13.41 -20.92
C ALA A 20 -30.16 -12.25 -20.98
N LEU A 21 -29.26 -12.17 -20.03
CA LEU A 21 -28.07 -11.33 -20.15
C LEU A 21 -27.46 -11.70 -21.51
N ALA A 22 -27.37 -10.72 -22.41
CA ALA A 22 -26.73 -10.94 -23.69
C ALA A 22 -25.33 -11.48 -23.43
N ASP A 23 -24.90 -12.49 -24.18
CA ASP A 23 -23.52 -12.98 -24.16
C ASP A 23 -22.63 -11.76 -24.36
N SER A 24 -21.90 -11.35 -23.31
CA SER A 24 -21.05 -10.17 -23.40
C SER A 24 -19.81 -10.55 -24.20
N ASP A 25 -19.52 -9.80 -25.27
CA ASP A 25 -18.34 -9.98 -26.12
C ASP A 25 -17.04 -9.59 -25.41
N ARG A 26 -17.08 -9.42 -24.08
CA ARG A 26 -15.93 -9.00 -23.27
C ARG A 26 -15.88 -9.63 -21.89
N ILE A 27 -14.66 -9.69 -21.36
CA ILE A 27 -14.38 -10.01 -19.97
C ILE A 27 -13.85 -8.75 -19.31
N VAL A 28 -14.36 -8.44 -18.13
CA VAL A 28 -13.97 -7.28 -17.30
C VAL A 28 -13.25 -7.78 -16.07
N ILE A 29 -12.00 -7.36 -15.88
CA ILE A 29 -11.23 -7.61 -14.66
C ILE A 29 -11.16 -6.29 -13.91
N LEU A 30 -11.98 -6.14 -12.87
CA LEU A 30 -11.90 -5.05 -11.93
C LEU A 30 -10.71 -5.27 -11.00
N HIS A 31 -10.02 -4.19 -10.65
CA HIS A 31 -8.87 -4.32 -9.78
C HIS A 31 -8.65 -3.15 -8.83
N THR A 32 -8.03 -3.46 -7.71
CA THR A 32 -7.49 -2.49 -6.75
C THR A 32 -6.05 -2.85 -6.40
N ASN A 33 -5.34 -1.90 -5.85
CA ASN A 33 -4.02 -2.02 -5.26
C ASN A 33 -3.85 -0.94 -4.19
N ASP A 34 -2.95 -1.14 -3.22
CA ASP A 34 -2.53 -0.14 -2.24
C ASP A 34 -3.72 0.57 -1.56
N THR A 35 -4.72 -0.20 -1.15
CA THR A 35 -5.90 0.38 -0.50
C THR A 35 -5.63 0.82 0.93
N HIS A 36 -4.58 0.29 1.57
CA HIS A 36 -3.99 0.75 2.82
C HIS A 36 -5.01 1.02 3.93
N SER A 37 -5.93 0.08 4.13
CA SER A 37 -6.97 0.17 5.20
C SER A 37 -7.84 1.42 5.13
N ILE A 38 -7.90 2.12 3.99
CA ILE A 38 -8.76 3.29 3.82
C ILE A 38 -10.19 2.82 3.61
N ILE A 39 -10.94 2.73 4.71
CA ILE A 39 -12.33 2.27 4.77
C ILE A 39 -13.29 3.43 4.47
N ASP A 40 -13.11 4.57 5.13
CA ASP A 40 -13.86 5.81 4.83
C ASP A 40 -13.23 6.56 3.65
N PRO A 41 -13.93 7.51 3.00
CA PRO A 41 -13.32 8.37 2.00
C PRO A 41 -12.05 9.06 2.54
N TYR A 42 -10.99 9.08 1.73
CA TYR A 42 -9.71 9.65 2.17
C TYR A 42 -9.84 11.16 2.40
N HIS A 43 -9.55 11.61 3.59
CA HIS A 43 -9.88 12.96 4.07
C HIS A 43 -9.19 14.10 3.30
N GLU A 44 -8.02 13.86 2.69
CA GLU A 44 -7.30 14.88 1.93
C GLU A 44 -7.93 15.12 0.54
N THR A 45 -8.50 14.09 -0.07
CA THR A 45 -9.03 14.16 -1.45
C THR A 45 -10.56 14.03 -1.53
N GLY A 46 -11.18 13.48 -0.50
CA GLY A 46 -12.58 13.12 -0.50
C GLY A 46 -12.94 11.94 -1.43
N LEU A 47 -11.94 11.28 -2.02
CA LEU A 47 -12.10 10.14 -2.92
C LEU A 47 -12.05 8.81 -2.15
N GLY A 48 -12.45 7.73 -2.83
CA GLY A 48 -12.42 6.39 -2.24
C GLY A 48 -13.56 6.12 -1.27
N GLY A 49 -13.31 5.21 -0.33
CA GLY A 49 -14.28 4.69 0.62
C GLY A 49 -14.91 3.38 0.14
N VAL A 50 -14.94 2.37 1.04
CA VAL A 50 -15.37 1.01 0.67
C VAL A 50 -16.84 0.91 0.28
N MET A 51 -17.72 1.76 0.87
CA MET A 51 -19.14 1.81 0.49
C MET A 51 -19.33 2.25 -0.95
N ARG A 52 -18.62 3.29 -1.36
CA ARG A 52 -18.62 3.78 -2.75
C ARG A 52 -18.03 2.76 -3.72
N ARG A 53 -16.91 2.13 -3.31
CA ARG A 53 -16.25 1.08 -4.10
C ARG A 53 -17.16 -0.11 -4.30
N LYS A 54 -17.87 -0.57 -3.24
CA LYS A 54 -18.91 -1.61 -3.33
C LYS A 54 -20.00 -1.25 -4.34
N ALA A 55 -20.56 -0.04 -4.24
CA ALA A 55 -21.59 0.43 -5.15
C ALA A 55 -21.12 0.44 -6.63
N LEU A 56 -19.87 0.83 -6.87
CA LEU A 56 -19.29 0.82 -8.21
C LEU A 56 -19.08 -0.60 -8.75
N ILE A 57 -18.52 -1.49 -7.93
CA ILE A 57 -18.33 -2.90 -8.28
C ILE A 57 -19.67 -3.56 -8.60
N ASP A 58 -20.68 -3.36 -7.76
CA ASP A 58 -22.01 -3.92 -7.98
C ASP A 58 -22.66 -3.36 -9.24
N SER A 59 -22.47 -2.06 -9.54
CA SER A 59 -22.95 -1.47 -10.77
C SER A 59 -22.34 -2.15 -12.01
N VAL A 60 -21.02 -2.45 -11.99
CA VAL A 60 -20.39 -3.16 -13.09
C VAL A 60 -20.91 -4.58 -13.19
N ARG A 61 -20.97 -5.33 -12.08
CA ARG A 61 -21.47 -6.72 -12.06
C ARG A 61 -22.92 -6.86 -12.51
N ASN A 62 -23.75 -5.83 -12.26
CA ASN A 62 -25.15 -5.83 -12.69
C ASN A 62 -25.30 -5.59 -14.23
N ASN A 63 -24.29 -5.00 -14.87
CA ASN A 63 -24.33 -4.68 -16.29
C ASN A 63 -23.45 -5.59 -17.15
N GLU A 64 -22.50 -6.31 -16.54
CA GLU A 64 -21.54 -7.18 -17.22
C GLU A 64 -21.62 -8.58 -16.63
N PRO A 65 -21.87 -9.62 -17.46
CA PRO A 65 -21.96 -11.00 -16.95
C PRO A 65 -20.59 -11.63 -16.65
N ASN A 66 -19.52 -11.15 -17.28
CA ASN A 66 -18.20 -11.75 -17.22
C ASN A 66 -17.24 -10.83 -16.45
N VAL A 67 -17.37 -10.79 -15.11
CA VAL A 67 -16.58 -9.92 -14.24
C VAL A 67 -15.77 -10.73 -13.25
N LEU A 68 -14.49 -10.41 -13.12
CA LEU A 68 -13.62 -10.83 -12.03
C LEU A 68 -13.17 -9.59 -11.25
N LEU A 69 -12.91 -9.74 -9.95
CA LEU A 69 -12.38 -8.68 -9.09
C LEU A 69 -11.10 -9.18 -8.41
N VAL A 70 -9.99 -8.45 -8.59
CA VAL A 70 -8.67 -8.85 -8.09
C VAL A 70 -8.00 -7.71 -7.32
N ASP A 71 -7.05 -8.07 -6.45
CA ASP A 71 -6.25 -7.09 -5.70
C ASP A 71 -4.76 -7.37 -5.84
N ALA A 72 -3.98 -6.33 -6.06
CA ALA A 72 -2.55 -6.39 -6.27
C ALA A 72 -1.72 -6.03 -5.01
N GLY A 73 -2.25 -6.30 -3.81
CA GLY A 73 -1.54 -6.19 -2.53
C GLY A 73 -1.60 -4.81 -1.86
N ASP A 74 -1.01 -4.72 -0.67
CA ASP A 74 -1.06 -3.58 0.24
C ASP A 74 -2.52 -3.17 0.58
N VAL A 75 -3.33 -4.16 0.93
CA VAL A 75 -4.70 -3.95 1.41
C VAL A 75 -4.70 -3.32 2.80
N VAL A 76 -3.79 -3.77 3.64
CA VAL A 76 -3.67 -3.38 5.05
C VAL A 76 -2.70 -2.22 5.25
N GLN A 77 -2.64 -1.71 6.48
CA GLN A 77 -1.74 -0.64 6.97
C GLN A 77 -2.03 0.75 6.39
N GLY A 78 -2.21 1.74 7.26
CA GLY A 78 -2.35 3.16 6.92
C GLY A 78 -3.54 3.87 7.55
N SER A 79 -4.40 3.17 8.30
CA SER A 79 -5.50 3.80 9.02
C SER A 79 -5.70 3.26 10.43
N LEU A 80 -6.55 3.94 11.21
CA LEU A 80 -6.94 3.48 12.55
C LEU A 80 -7.64 2.11 12.53
N TYR A 81 -8.27 1.73 11.43
CA TYR A 81 -8.90 0.40 11.33
C TYR A 81 -7.85 -0.70 11.46
N PHE A 82 -6.74 -0.60 10.74
CA PHE A 82 -5.66 -1.56 10.89
C PHE A 82 -4.98 -1.47 12.27
N THR A 83 -4.66 -0.27 12.73
CA THR A 83 -3.97 -0.07 14.03
C THR A 83 -4.78 -0.65 15.20
N LEU A 84 -6.11 -0.59 15.14
CA LEU A 84 -6.98 -1.06 16.23
C LEU A 84 -7.39 -2.53 16.09
N PHE A 85 -7.50 -3.04 14.86
CA PHE A 85 -8.12 -4.33 14.59
C PHE A 85 -7.24 -5.30 13.78
N GLY A 86 -6.00 -4.92 13.45
CA GLY A 86 -4.98 -5.83 12.93
C GLY A 86 -5.28 -6.51 11.59
N GLY A 87 -6.15 -5.93 10.74
CA GLY A 87 -6.55 -6.49 9.45
C GLY A 87 -7.93 -7.16 9.44
N GLU A 88 -8.59 -7.33 10.59
CA GLU A 88 -9.91 -7.96 10.66
C GLU A 88 -10.98 -7.21 9.84
N VAL A 89 -10.93 -5.88 9.83
CA VAL A 89 -11.88 -5.04 9.07
C VAL A 89 -11.67 -5.21 7.58
N GLU A 90 -10.42 -5.16 7.16
CA GLU A 90 -9.99 -5.31 5.77
C GLU A 90 -10.39 -6.69 5.24
N GLN A 91 -10.17 -7.77 6.00
CA GLN A 91 -10.59 -9.12 5.68
C GLN A 91 -12.11 -9.20 5.42
N LYS A 92 -12.91 -8.65 6.32
CA LYS A 92 -14.38 -8.63 6.17
C LYS A 92 -14.84 -7.80 4.98
N VAL A 93 -14.16 -6.68 4.72
CA VAL A 93 -14.42 -5.83 3.55
C VAL A 93 -14.09 -6.56 2.25
N MET A 94 -12.91 -7.18 2.16
CA MET A 94 -12.50 -7.93 0.97
C MET A 94 -13.52 -9.04 0.65
N ASN A 95 -13.97 -9.77 1.66
CA ASN A 95 -15.00 -10.81 1.51
C ASN A 95 -16.36 -10.22 1.08
N ALA A 96 -16.78 -9.09 1.67
CA ALA A 96 -18.04 -8.43 1.33
C ALA A 96 -18.06 -7.83 -0.08
N LEU A 97 -16.91 -7.37 -0.57
CA LEU A 97 -16.74 -6.91 -1.96
C LEU A 97 -16.63 -8.06 -2.95
N GLY A 98 -16.26 -9.27 -2.48
CA GLY A 98 -16.19 -10.49 -3.29
C GLY A 98 -14.99 -10.50 -4.22
N TYR A 99 -13.79 -10.32 -3.68
CA TYR A 99 -12.56 -10.48 -4.44
C TYR A 99 -12.35 -11.96 -4.82
N ASP A 100 -11.94 -12.19 -6.07
CA ASP A 100 -11.68 -13.52 -6.63
C ASP A 100 -10.23 -13.97 -6.41
N VAL A 101 -9.27 -13.04 -6.52
CA VAL A 101 -7.84 -13.31 -6.38
C VAL A 101 -7.16 -12.15 -5.65
N GLN A 102 -6.26 -12.48 -4.74
CA GLN A 102 -5.46 -11.51 -3.99
C GLN A 102 -4.00 -11.96 -3.89
N ILE A 103 -3.07 -11.01 -3.90
CA ILE A 103 -1.65 -11.24 -3.65
C ILE A 103 -1.18 -10.48 -2.40
N LEU A 104 0.05 -10.76 -1.97
CA LEU A 104 0.71 -10.00 -0.91
C LEU A 104 1.36 -8.73 -1.47
N GLY A 105 1.25 -7.61 -0.74
CA GLY A 105 2.20 -6.53 -0.81
C GLY A 105 3.22 -6.62 0.33
N ASN A 106 4.00 -5.56 0.55
CA ASN A 106 4.94 -5.53 1.66
C ASN A 106 4.27 -5.22 3.00
N HIS A 107 3.17 -4.49 3.00
CA HIS A 107 2.49 -4.10 4.24
C HIS A 107 1.63 -5.21 4.85
N GLU A 108 1.32 -6.28 4.14
CA GLU A 108 0.70 -7.46 4.74
C GLU A 108 1.56 -8.06 5.87
N PHE A 109 2.88 -7.88 5.80
CA PHE A 109 3.84 -8.36 6.81
C PHE A 109 3.99 -7.45 8.05
N ASP A 110 3.38 -6.28 8.09
CA ASP A 110 3.66 -5.24 9.10
C ASP A 110 3.41 -5.68 10.55
N ASN A 111 2.47 -6.58 10.79
CA ASN A 111 2.22 -7.17 12.10
C ASN A 111 2.95 -8.51 12.35
N GLY A 112 3.77 -8.99 11.39
CA GLY A 112 4.48 -10.26 11.45
C GLY A 112 3.63 -11.45 11.03
N MET A 113 4.24 -12.64 11.04
CA MET A 113 3.70 -13.84 10.39
C MET A 113 2.43 -14.40 11.02
N GLU A 114 2.27 -14.36 12.34
CA GLU A 114 1.06 -14.92 13.00
C GLU A 114 -0.20 -14.07 12.75
N PRO A 115 -0.18 -12.73 12.92
CA PRO A 115 -1.30 -11.89 12.52
C PRO A 115 -1.59 -11.96 11.01
N LEU A 116 -0.54 -12.05 10.17
CA LEU A 116 -0.69 -12.25 8.73
C LEU A 116 -1.46 -13.54 8.42
N ARG A 117 -1.08 -14.67 9.03
CA ARG A 117 -1.81 -15.93 8.87
C ARG A 117 -3.29 -15.77 9.24
N THR A 118 -3.58 -15.16 10.39
CA THR A 118 -4.96 -14.92 10.85
C THR A 118 -5.77 -14.09 9.85
N TYR A 119 -5.16 -13.07 9.26
CA TYR A 119 -5.78 -12.25 8.21
C TYR A 119 -6.08 -13.08 6.96
N LEU A 120 -5.11 -13.85 6.49
CA LEU A 120 -5.21 -14.61 5.24
C LEU A 120 -6.20 -15.78 5.32
N GLU A 121 -6.22 -16.53 6.43
CA GLU A 121 -7.12 -17.68 6.63
C GLU A 121 -8.61 -17.33 6.52
N GLY A 122 -8.97 -16.08 6.81
CA GLY A 122 -10.36 -15.63 6.73
C GLY A 122 -10.76 -15.06 5.37
N LEU A 123 -9.86 -14.97 4.41
CA LEU A 123 -10.16 -14.47 3.06
C LEU A 123 -10.82 -15.55 2.19
N ASN A 124 -11.82 -15.15 1.40
CA ASN A 124 -12.49 -16.02 0.44
C ASN A 124 -11.82 -16.05 -0.94
N ALA A 125 -10.92 -15.10 -1.21
CA ALA A 125 -10.18 -14.99 -2.47
C ALA A 125 -9.15 -16.13 -2.61
N ASP A 126 -8.82 -16.53 -3.85
CA ASP A 126 -7.62 -17.34 -4.08
C ASP A 126 -6.38 -16.51 -3.76
N LEU A 127 -5.54 -17.03 -2.88
CA LEU A 127 -4.25 -16.44 -2.52
C LEU A 127 -3.16 -17.05 -3.39
N ILE A 128 -2.43 -16.21 -4.12
CA ILE A 128 -1.36 -16.67 -5.01
C ILE A 128 -0.05 -15.91 -4.79
N THR A 129 1.06 -16.60 -4.95
CA THR A 129 2.40 -16.02 -5.04
C THR A 129 3.29 -16.91 -5.92
N THR A 130 3.97 -16.31 -6.88
CA THR A 130 4.77 -17.05 -7.87
C THR A 130 6.26 -16.97 -7.54
N ASN A 131 6.72 -15.84 -7.01
CA ASN A 131 8.15 -15.59 -6.75
C ASN A 131 8.52 -15.54 -5.26
N TYR A 132 7.60 -15.94 -4.35
CA TYR A 132 7.97 -16.25 -2.97
C TYR A 132 7.96 -17.77 -2.77
N ASP A 133 9.07 -18.33 -2.29
CA ASP A 133 9.09 -19.66 -1.70
C ASP A 133 8.69 -19.54 -0.23
N LEU A 134 7.50 -20.05 0.08
CA LEU A 134 6.89 -20.01 1.41
C LEU A 134 7.05 -21.33 2.17
N THR A 135 7.80 -22.30 1.67
CA THR A 135 7.86 -23.66 2.23
C THR A 135 8.33 -23.71 3.68
N GLN A 136 9.07 -22.71 4.13
CA GLN A 136 9.56 -22.56 5.51
C GLN A 136 8.72 -21.61 6.35
N SER A 137 7.62 -21.07 5.81
CA SER A 137 6.73 -20.12 6.49
C SER A 137 5.47 -20.80 7.03
N ASN A 138 4.82 -20.17 8.01
CA ASN A 138 3.56 -20.64 8.57
C ASN A 138 2.33 -20.34 7.67
N ILE A 139 2.52 -19.75 6.50
CA ILE A 139 1.45 -19.42 5.53
C ILE A 139 1.55 -20.23 4.24
N SER A 140 2.46 -21.19 4.16
CA SER A 140 2.73 -21.97 2.93
C SER A 140 1.52 -22.74 2.41
N ASP A 141 0.65 -23.23 3.29
CA ASP A 141 -0.56 -23.99 2.99
C ASP A 141 -1.71 -23.13 2.44
N LEU A 142 -1.61 -21.81 2.54
CA LEU A 142 -2.65 -20.88 2.08
C LEU A 142 -2.44 -20.43 0.63
N PHE A 143 -1.23 -20.53 0.10
CA PHE A 143 -0.87 -20.00 -1.21
C PHE A 143 -0.70 -21.06 -2.28
N LYS A 144 -1.06 -20.68 -3.51
CA LYS A 144 -0.75 -21.42 -4.74
C LYS A 144 0.21 -20.59 -5.60
N PRO A 145 1.00 -21.22 -6.48
CA PRO A 145 1.88 -20.48 -7.39
C PRO A 145 1.13 -19.70 -8.47
N TYR A 146 -0.11 -20.10 -8.78
CA TYR A 146 -1.02 -19.49 -9.73
C TYR A 146 -2.46 -19.96 -9.48
N THR A 147 -3.42 -19.31 -10.13
CA THR A 147 -4.81 -19.81 -10.20
C THR A 147 -5.38 -19.65 -11.60
N VAL A 148 -6.41 -20.44 -11.94
CA VAL A 148 -7.12 -20.37 -13.23
C VAL A 148 -8.61 -20.16 -12.96
N ARG A 149 -9.19 -19.13 -13.58
CA ARG A 149 -10.62 -18.83 -13.54
C ARG A 149 -11.24 -19.02 -14.92
N SER A 150 -12.44 -19.61 -14.96
CA SER A 150 -13.21 -19.74 -16.20
C SER A 150 -14.32 -18.69 -16.19
N VAL A 151 -14.31 -17.77 -17.15
CA VAL A 151 -15.27 -16.69 -17.30
C VAL A 151 -15.47 -16.36 -18.77
N GLY A 152 -16.71 -16.11 -19.20
CA GLY A 152 -17.03 -15.84 -20.61
C GLY A 152 -16.59 -16.93 -21.59
N GLY A 153 -16.61 -18.20 -21.15
CA GLY A 153 -16.15 -19.34 -21.95
C GLY A 153 -14.63 -19.39 -22.17
N LYS A 154 -13.85 -18.55 -21.48
CA LYS A 154 -12.38 -18.46 -21.57
C LYS A 154 -11.74 -18.86 -20.26
N LYS A 155 -10.50 -19.37 -20.34
CA LYS A 155 -9.63 -19.63 -19.20
C LYS A 155 -8.68 -18.46 -18.99
N ILE A 156 -8.77 -17.82 -17.83
CA ILE A 156 -7.88 -16.73 -17.42
C ILE A 156 -6.93 -17.27 -16.35
N GLY A 157 -5.63 -17.32 -16.68
CA GLY A 157 -4.59 -17.66 -15.71
C GLY A 157 -4.10 -16.42 -14.98
N PHE A 158 -3.94 -16.53 -13.65
CA PHE A 158 -3.35 -15.49 -12.81
C PHE A 158 -2.06 -15.98 -12.18
N LEU A 159 -1.00 -15.20 -12.28
CA LEU A 159 0.26 -15.38 -11.55
C LEU A 159 0.52 -14.13 -10.69
N ALA A 160 1.43 -14.23 -9.71
CA ALA A 160 1.67 -13.16 -8.74
C ALA A 160 3.15 -12.87 -8.55
N ILE A 161 3.53 -11.62 -8.71
CA ILE A 161 4.91 -11.14 -8.52
C ILE A 161 4.96 -10.17 -7.37
N ASN A 162 5.65 -10.57 -6.32
CA ASN A 162 5.79 -9.82 -5.07
C ASN A 162 7.17 -9.16 -4.99
N VAL A 163 7.26 -8.06 -4.23
CA VAL A 163 8.48 -7.27 -4.06
C VAL A 163 9.54 -8.04 -3.26
N ASP A 164 10.83 -7.74 -3.51
CA ASP A 164 11.92 -8.25 -2.68
C ASP A 164 11.78 -7.76 -1.23
N PRO A 165 11.61 -8.65 -0.25
CA PRO A 165 11.49 -8.25 1.15
C PRO A 165 12.77 -7.67 1.72
N ALA A 166 13.93 -7.96 1.12
CA ALA A 166 15.24 -7.55 1.66
C ALA A 166 15.37 -6.01 1.69
N GLY A 167 15.59 -5.47 2.89
CA GLY A 167 15.75 -4.02 3.12
C GLY A 167 14.46 -3.20 3.05
N LEU A 168 13.30 -3.86 2.82
CA LEU A 168 11.98 -3.24 2.79
C LEU A 168 11.09 -3.76 3.94
N ILE A 169 11.08 -5.07 4.15
CA ILE A 169 10.32 -5.71 5.23
C ILE A 169 11.31 -6.12 6.33
N ASP A 170 10.96 -5.87 7.58
CA ASP A 170 11.78 -6.36 8.71
C ASP A 170 11.88 -7.89 8.62
N ALA A 171 13.11 -8.41 8.62
CA ALA A 171 13.36 -9.84 8.50
C ALA A 171 12.70 -10.66 9.62
N ALA A 172 12.48 -10.08 10.80
CA ALA A 172 11.74 -10.74 11.89
C ALA A 172 10.25 -10.90 11.56
N LYS A 173 9.71 -10.08 10.65
CA LYS A 173 8.29 -10.06 10.26
C LYS A 173 8.00 -10.88 8.99
N SER A 174 9.05 -11.33 8.27
CA SER A 174 8.94 -12.15 7.04
C SER A 174 9.66 -13.50 7.16
N GLN A 175 9.66 -14.09 8.35
CA GLN A 175 10.34 -15.34 8.60
C GLN A 175 9.83 -16.49 7.71
N GLY A 176 10.77 -17.22 7.09
CA GLY A 176 10.45 -18.36 6.23
C GLY A 176 10.03 -17.98 4.81
N VAL A 177 10.08 -16.71 4.44
CA VAL A 177 9.86 -16.22 3.08
C VAL A 177 11.19 -16.12 2.35
N SER A 178 11.34 -16.82 1.23
CA SER A 178 12.50 -16.71 0.35
C SER A 178 12.09 -16.09 -0.99
N TYR A 179 12.90 -15.16 -1.49
CA TYR A 179 12.64 -14.43 -2.73
C TYR A 179 13.29 -15.10 -3.92
N LEU A 180 12.51 -15.31 -4.98
CA LEU A 180 12.96 -15.84 -6.25
C LEU A 180 13.02 -14.72 -7.29
N ASP A 181 13.86 -14.86 -8.31
CA ASP A 181 13.94 -13.90 -9.43
C ASP A 181 12.55 -13.72 -10.07
N PRO A 182 11.99 -12.51 -10.06
CA PRO A 182 10.61 -12.27 -10.49
C PRO A 182 10.39 -12.50 -11.98
N ILE A 183 11.38 -12.18 -12.83
CA ILE A 183 11.29 -12.34 -14.28
C ILE A 183 11.34 -13.83 -14.66
N GLN A 184 12.23 -14.59 -14.03
CA GLN A 184 12.35 -16.03 -14.25
C GLN A 184 11.10 -16.77 -13.77
N ALA A 185 10.62 -16.43 -12.57
CA ALA A 185 9.42 -17.03 -11.99
C ALA A 185 8.18 -16.73 -12.85
N ALA A 186 8.01 -15.47 -13.28
CA ALA A 186 6.92 -15.06 -14.16
C ALA A 186 6.93 -15.83 -15.50
N ASN A 187 8.09 -15.92 -16.16
CA ASN A 187 8.22 -16.64 -17.43
C ASN A 187 7.89 -18.13 -17.28
N ALA A 188 8.38 -18.77 -16.21
CA ALA A 188 8.13 -20.20 -15.97
C ALA A 188 6.62 -20.49 -15.78
N VAL A 189 5.94 -19.68 -14.96
CA VAL A 189 4.51 -19.89 -14.68
C VAL A 189 3.64 -19.41 -15.84
N ALA A 190 3.97 -18.33 -16.53
CA ALA A 190 3.27 -17.92 -17.76
C ALA A 190 3.34 -19.00 -18.84
N TRP A 191 4.53 -19.61 -19.05
CA TRP A 191 4.68 -20.74 -19.96
C TRP A 191 3.79 -21.92 -19.54
N TRP A 192 3.75 -22.25 -18.24
CA TRP A 192 2.90 -23.34 -17.71
C TRP A 192 1.42 -23.06 -17.96
N LEU A 193 0.95 -21.85 -17.64
CA LEU A 193 -0.43 -21.42 -17.83
C LEU A 193 -0.85 -21.51 -19.31
N ARG A 194 0.03 -21.09 -20.23
CA ARG A 194 -0.24 -21.17 -21.67
C ARG A 194 -0.20 -22.59 -22.22
N ASN A 195 0.82 -23.38 -21.83
CA ASN A 195 1.13 -24.64 -22.52
C ASN A 195 0.52 -25.86 -21.81
N ILE A 196 0.36 -25.83 -20.50
CA ILE A 196 -0.17 -26.97 -19.73
C ILE A 196 -1.63 -26.72 -19.35
N GLU A 197 -1.93 -25.59 -18.68
CA GLU A 197 -3.30 -25.24 -18.30
C GLU A 197 -4.17 -24.81 -19.48
N LYS A 198 -3.54 -24.43 -20.61
CA LYS A 198 -4.22 -23.96 -21.84
C LYS A 198 -5.08 -22.74 -21.58
N CYS A 199 -4.54 -21.76 -20.82
CA CYS A 199 -5.21 -20.50 -20.61
C CYS A 199 -5.26 -19.67 -21.90
N ASP A 200 -6.45 -19.11 -22.19
CA ASP A 200 -6.66 -18.16 -23.28
C ASP A 200 -5.93 -16.84 -23.01
N TYR A 201 -5.93 -16.39 -21.76
CA TYR A 201 -5.28 -15.16 -21.30
C TYR A 201 -4.52 -15.41 -20.01
N VAL A 202 -3.42 -14.67 -19.82
CA VAL A 202 -2.59 -14.70 -18.59
C VAL A 202 -2.42 -13.28 -18.06
N ILE A 203 -2.80 -13.09 -16.81
CA ILE A 203 -2.71 -11.82 -16.10
C ILE A 203 -1.71 -11.96 -14.95
N ALA A 204 -0.73 -11.09 -14.89
CA ALA A 204 0.15 -10.97 -13.72
C ALA A 204 -0.43 -9.95 -12.75
N LEU A 205 -0.67 -10.36 -11.50
CA LEU A 205 -0.84 -9.44 -10.38
C LEU A 205 0.54 -9.14 -9.84
N SER A 206 0.88 -7.87 -9.70
CA SER A 206 2.25 -7.44 -9.39
C SER A 206 2.27 -6.45 -8.25
N HIS A 207 3.21 -6.65 -7.31
CA HIS A 207 3.46 -5.68 -6.24
C HIS A 207 4.96 -5.31 -6.19
N ILE A 208 5.55 -4.99 -7.35
CA ILE A 208 6.98 -4.61 -7.47
C ILE A 208 7.19 -3.16 -7.89
N GLY A 209 6.09 -2.42 -8.15
CA GLY A 209 6.13 -1.03 -8.55
C GLY A 209 6.25 -0.82 -10.06
N TYR A 210 6.03 0.43 -10.45
CA TYR A 210 6.15 0.91 -11.81
C TYR A 210 7.30 1.91 -11.89
N GLU A 211 8.31 1.66 -12.74
CA GLU A 211 9.46 2.56 -12.95
C GLU A 211 10.36 2.72 -11.70
N GLU A 212 10.75 1.57 -11.08
CA GLU A 212 11.58 1.54 -9.85
C GLU A 212 13.10 1.64 -10.12
N GLY A 213 13.48 1.88 -11.35
CA GLY A 213 14.87 2.16 -11.73
C GLY A 213 15.74 0.90 -11.81
N ASN A 214 16.61 0.66 -10.81
CA ASN A 214 17.57 -0.45 -10.83
C ASN A 214 17.03 -1.78 -10.27
N LYS A 215 15.75 -1.82 -9.88
CA LYS A 215 15.06 -3.02 -9.39
C LYS A 215 14.14 -3.57 -10.47
N ALA A 216 13.76 -4.84 -10.36
CA ALA A 216 12.66 -5.37 -11.17
C ALA A 216 11.39 -4.56 -10.87
N ASP A 217 10.69 -4.16 -11.92
CA ASP A 217 9.45 -3.39 -11.88
C ASP A 217 8.48 -3.86 -12.97
N ASP A 218 7.29 -3.29 -13.00
CA ASP A 218 6.24 -3.68 -13.96
C ASP A 218 6.65 -3.42 -15.42
N ILE A 219 7.53 -2.44 -15.67
CA ILE A 219 8.05 -2.16 -17.02
C ILE A 219 8.98 -3.30 -17.47
N LEU A 220 9.95 -3.65 -16.60
CA LEU A 220 10.86 -4.76 -16.87
C LEU A 220 10.11 -6.10 -16.95
N LEU A 221 9.11 -6.30 -16.08
CA LEU A 221 8.26 -7.49 -16.15
C LEU A 221 7.53 -7.57 -17.50
N ALA A 222 6.97 -6.45 -18.00
CA ALA A 222 6.30 -6.41 -19.29
C ALA A 222 7.27 -6.67 -20.46
N GLU A 223 8.45 -6.08 -20.43
CA GLU A 223 9.41 -6.13 -21.55
C GLU A 223 10.20 -7.46 -21.61
N TYR A 224 10.47 -8.11 -20.45
CA TYR A 224 11.34 -9.29 -20.36
C TYR A 224 10.60 -10.61 -20.12
N THR A 225 9.27 -10.62 -20.23
CA THR A 225 8.47 -11.86 -20.14
C THR A 225 7.80 -12.22 -21.46
N GLN A 226 7.25 -13.43 -21.52
CA GLN A 226 6.45 -13.92 -22.65
C GLN A 226 5.17 -14.56 -22.15
N GLY A 227 4.11 -14.44 -22.94
CA GLY A 227 2.84 -15.10 -22.66
C GLY A 227 1.95 -14.41 -21.63
N ILE A 228 2.31 -13.21 -21.15
CA ILE A 228 1.48 -12.36 -20.28
C ILE A 228 0.77 -11.32 -21.16
N ASP A 229 -0.55 -11.14 -20.96
CA ASP A 229 -1.36 -10.17 -21.72
C ASP A 229 -1.51 -8.85 -20.98
N ALA A 230 -1.60 -8.91 -19.64
CA ALA A 230 -1.67 -7.71 -18.82
C ALA A 230 -0.99 -7.91 -17.46
N ILE A 231 -0.51 -6.80 -16.91
CA ILE A 231 0.05 -6.68 -15.55
C ILE A 231 -0.84 -5.70 -14.80
N ILE A 232 -1.35 -6.12 -13.65
CA ILE A 232 -2.09 -5.28 -12.70
C ILE A 232 -1.15 -5.05 -11.53
N GLY A 233 -0.60 -3.82 -11.44
CA GLY A 233 0.49 -3.46 -10.55
C GLY A 233 0.04 -2.77 -9.26
N GLY A 234 0.99 -2.63 -8.32
CA GLY A 234 0.88 -1.93 -7.04
C GLY A 234 2.23 -1.34 -6.58
N HIS A 235 2.40 -1.13 -5.28
CA HIS A 235 3.62 -0.71 -4.57
C HIS A 235 4.04 0.76 -4.79
N SER A 236 4.25 1.19 -6.01
CA SER A 236 4.71 2.55 -6.33
C SER A 236 3.63 3.62 -6.19
N HIS A 237 2.37 3.23 -5.95
CA HIS A 237 1.22 4.12 -5.91
C HIS A 237 1.01 4.92 -7.21
N THR A 238 1.48 4.41 -8.34
CA THR A 238 1.39 5.08 -9.63
C THR A 238 -0.04 5.02 -10.15
N LEU A 239 -0.58 6.16 -10.57
CA LEU A 239 -1.84 6.19 -11.30
C LEU A 239 -1.53 6.07 -12.79
N ILE A 240 -1.96 4.98 -13.41
CA ILE A 240 -1.88 4.75 -14.86
C ILE A 240 -3.29 4.92 -15.43
N ASP A 241 -3.62 6.14 -15.82
CA ASP A 241 -4.88 6.47 -16.50
C ASP A 241 -4.59 6.77 -17.97
N PRO A 242 -4.86 5.84 -18.90
CA PRO A 242 -4.58 6.05 -20.31
C PRO A 242 -5.34 7.22 -20.96
N SER A 243 -6.37 7.75 -20.30
CA SER A 243 -7.17 8.88 -20.77
C SER A 243 -6.60 10.24 -20.35
N ALA A 244 -5.67 10.25 -19.39
CA ALA A 244 -5.08 11.50 -18.89
C ALA A 244 -4.12 12.14 -19.90
N PRO A 245 -4.04 13.48 -19.99
CA PRO A 245 -3.13 14.17 -20.92
C PRO A 245 -1.64 13.88 -20.69
N ASP A 246 -1.27 13.60 -19.44
CA ASP A 246 0.08 13.26 -18.97
C ASP A 246 0.18 11.79 -18.54
N ALA A 247 -0.60 10.92 -19.19
CA ALA A 247 -0.69 9.50 -18.86
C ALA A 247 0.70 8.83 -18.86
N LYS A 248 0.95 8.03 -17.82
CA LYS A 248 2.07 7.08 -17.84
C LYS A 248 1.86 6.05 -18.96
N ARG A 249 2.96 5.56 -19.54
CA ARG A 249 2.91 4.51 -20.57
C ARG A 249 2.27 3.25 -20.01
N SER A 250 1.23 2.73 -20.70
CA SER A 250 0.46 1.56 -20.26
C SER A 250 0.58 0.36 -21.21
N ARG A 251 1.36 0.47 -22.29
CA ARG A 251 1.50 -0.59 -23.31
C ARG A 251 2.98 -0.81 -23.65
N PHE A 252 3.43 -2.03 -23.54
CA PHE A 252 4.82 -2.43 -23.73
C PHE A 252 4.90 -3.58 -24.71
N ALA A 253 5.97 -3.67 -25.49
CA ALA A 253 6.26 -4.86 -26.29
C ALA A 253 7.10 -5.82 -25.46
N ASN A 254 6.69 -7.08 -25.40
CA ASN A 254 7.42 -8.14 -24.72
C ASN A 254 8.53 -8.75 -25.63
N LEU A 255 9.25 -9.76 -25.12
CA LEU A 255 10.30 -10.45 -25.88
C LEU A 255 9.80 -11.15 -27.15
N ALA A 256 8.52 -11.47 -27.25
CA ALA A 256 7.91 -12.07 -28.45
C ALA A 256 7.36 -11.01 -29.42
N GLY A 257 7.37 -9.73 -29.06
CA GLY A 257 6.78 -8.62 -29.81
C GLY A 257 5.29 -8.42 -29.56
N ASP A 258 4.69 -9.18 -28.64
CA ASP A 258 3.28 -8.99 -28.24
C ASP A 258 3.12 -7.77 -27.33
N THR A 259 1.94 -7.17 -27.35
CA THR A 259 1.63 -6.04 -26.48
C THR A 259 1.18 -6.53 -25.11
N VAL A 260 1.85 -6.07 -24.06
CA VAL A 260 1.45 -6.23 -22.65
C VAL A 260 0.85 -4.92 -22.14
N VAL A 261 -0.33 -4.98 -21.52
CA VAL A 261 -0.99 -3.83 -20.87
C VAL A 261 -0.57 -3.77 -19.40
N VAL A 262 -0.10 -2.61 -18.94
CA VAL A 262 0.18 -2.36 -17.52
C VAL A 262 -0.85 -1.40 -16.97
N ALA A 263 -1.48 -1.77 -15.84
CA ALA A 263 -2.52 -1.00 -15.16
C ALA A 263 -2.21 -0.88 -13.67
N GLN A 264 -2.41 0.32 -13.09
CA GLN A 264 -2.29 0.58 -11.65
C GLN A 264 -3.22 1.74 -11.27
N THR A 265 -3.88 1.70 -10.10
CA THR A 265 -4.96 2.62 -9.72
C THR A 265 -4.55 3.77 -8.80
N GLY A 266 -3.26 3.97 -8.59
CA GLY A 266 -2.78 4.88 -7.55
C GLY A 266 -2.87 4.19 -6.19
N LYS A 267 -3.52 4.81 -5.21
CA LYS A 267 -3.63 4.28 -3.85
C LYS A 267 -4.92 4.68 -3.13
N TYR A 268 -5.11 4.11 -1.92
CA TYR A 268 -6.18 4.45 -0.97
C TYR A 268 -7.59 4.13 -1.49
N GLY A 269 -7.68 3.29 -2.54
CA GLY A 269 -8.97 2.97 -3.16
C GLY A 269 -9.66 4.20 -3.74
N ALA A 270 -8.89 5.26 -4.06
CA ALA A 270 -9.38 6.48 -4.70
C ALA A 270 -9.99 6.20 -6.09
N ASN A 271 -9.50 5.14 -6.72
CA ASN A 271 -9.97 4.68 -8.03
C ASN A 271 -10.23 3.17 -8.00
N LEU A 272 -11.07 2.71 -8.92
CA LEU A 272 -11.23 1.32 -9.31
C LEU A 272 -10.64 1.17 -10.71
N GLY A 273 -9.77 0.20 -10.91
CA GLY A 273 -9.23 -0.13 -12.22
C GLY A 273 -10.10 -1.14 -12.96
N GLU A 274 -10.03 -1.11 -14.27
CA GLU A 274 -10.71 -2.02 -15.15
C GLU A 274 -9.78 -2.41 -16.30
N VAL A 275 -9.46 -3.71 -16.39
CA VAL A 275 -8.82 -4.31 -17.55
C VAL A 275 -9.90 -5.04 -18.35
N VAL A 276 -10.05 -4.70 -19.61
CA VAL A 276 -11.07 -5.27 -20.50
C VAL A 276 -10.42 -6.10 -21.58
N ILE A 277 -10.84 -7.34 -21.69
CA ILE A 277 -10.50 -8.26 -22.78
C ILE A 277 -11.69 -8.31 -23.74
N ASN A 278 -11.51 -7.85 -24.97
CA ASN A 278 -12.51 -7.92 -26.02
C ASN A 278 -12.38 -9.28 -26.72
N LEU A 279 -13.44 -10.09 -26.67
CA LEU A 279 -13.45 -11.46 -27.23
C LEU A 279 -13.58 -11.51 -28.76
N ASN A 280 -13.94 -10.39 -29.42
CA ASN A 280 -14.08 -10.34 -30.88
C ASN A 280 -12.75 -10.18 -31.59
N ASP A 281 -11.80 -9.41 -30.98
CA ASP A 281 -10.51 -9.09 -31.58
C ASP A 281 -9.31 -9.43 -30.69
N ASN A 282 -9.56 -10.01 -29.51
CA ASN A 282 -8.59 -10.34 -28.47
C ASN A 282 -7.78 -9.14 -27.96
N SER A 283 -8.27 -7.91 -28.16
CA SER A 283 -7.61 -6.73 -27.64
C SER A 283 -7.76 -6.63 -26.12
N VAL A 284 -6.68 -6.17 -25.46
CA VAL A 284 -6.66 -5.88 -24.05
C VAL A 284 -6.50 -4.37 -23.86
N THR A 285 -7.36 -3.78 -23.04
CA THR A 285 -7.32 -2.34 -22.72
C THR A 285 -7.47 -2.13 -21.22
N SER A 286 -7.08 -0.96 -20.73
CA SER A 286 -7.27 -0.57 -19.33
C SER A 286 -7.87 0.82 -19.21
N ARG A 287 -8.60 1.04 -18.14
CA ARG A 287 -9.08 2.37 -17.72
C ARG A 287 -9.18 2.47 -16.21
N VAL A 288 -9.31 3.69 -15.73
CA VAL A 288 -9.46 3.99 -14.30
C VAL A 288 -10.79 4.69 -14.08
N ILE A 289 -11.52 4.31 -13.03
CA ILE A 289 -12.81 4.87 -12.66
C ILE A 289 -12.69 5.52 -11.28
N PRO A 290 -12.80 6.86 -11.17
CA PRO A 290 -12.71 7.54 -9.86
C PRO A 290 -13.86 7.17 -8.93
N VAL A 291 -13.54 6.82 -7.68
CA VAL A 291 -14.51 6.49 -6.62
C VAL A 291 -14.89 7.78 -5.90
N THR A 292 -15.99 8.42 -6.31
CA THR A 292 -16.36 9.76 -5.90
C THR A 292 -17.63 9.80 -5.04
N SER A 293 -17.93 10.98 -4.46
CA SER A 293 -19.13 11.25 -3.67
C SER A 293 -20.46 11.10 -4.44
N ARG A 294 -20.43 10.99 -5.77
CA ARG A 294 -21.63 10.65 -6.57
C ARG A 294 -22.26 9.32 -6.17
N LEU A 295 -21.47 8.44 -5.52
CA LEU A 295 -21.90 7.14 -5.06
C LEU A 295 -22.43 7.13 -3.60
N ASP A 296 -22.44 8.26 -2.90
CA ASP A 296 -22.83 8.34 -1.47
C ASP A 296 -24.28 7.95 -1.19
N SER A 297 -25.17 8.04 -2.19
CA SER A 297 -26.55 7.60 -2.06
C SER A 297 -26.75 6.07 -2.11
N HIS A 298 -25.72 5.33 -2.52
CA HIS A 298 -25.76 3.88 -2.67
C HIS A 298 -25.08 3.23 -1.47
N ILE A 299 -25.85 3.00 -0.40
CA ILE A 299 -25.35 2.36 0.81
C ILE A 299 -25.74 0.88 0.78
N ASP A 300 -24.73 0.01 0.77
CA ASP A 300 -24.95 -1.42 0.99
C ASP A 300 -25.23 -1.67 2.48
N PRO A 301 -26.44 -2.16 2.85
CA PRO A 301 -26.83 -2.32 4.24
C PRO A 301 -26.06 -3.45 4.94
N GLN A 302 -25.59 -4.47 4.21
CA GLN A 302 -24.81 -5.57 4.80
C GLN A 302 -23.41 -5.11 5.14
N LEU A 303 -22.76 -4.37 4.23
CA LEU A 303 -21.44 -3.79 4.47
C LEU A 303 -21.51 -2.74 5.60
N ALA A 304 -22.57 -1.94 5.65
CA ALA A 304 -22.76 -0.97 6.74
C ALA A 304 -22.86 -1.66 8.11
N GLU A 305 -23.58 -2.79 8.19
CA GLU A 305 -23.69 -3.58 9.43
C GLU A 305 -22.35 -4.23 9.81
N ILE A 306 -21.59 -4.73 8.86
CA ILE A 306 -20.22 -5.26 9.07
C ILE A 306 -19.31 -4.18 9.66
N LEU A 307 -19.36 -2.93 9.14
CA LEU A 307 -18.49 -1.86 9.55
C LEU A 307 -18.88 -1.16 10.86
N ARG A 308 -20.16 -1.24 11.25
CA ARG A 308 -20.71 -0.51 12.40
C ARG A 308 -19.93 -0.73 13.73
N PRO A 309 -19.55 -1.94 14.13
CA PRO A 309 -18.82 -2.15 15.38
C PRO A 309 -17.41 -1.54 15.38
N TYR A 310 -16.79 -1.38 14.22
CA TYR A 310 -15.43 -0.85 14.06
C TYR A 310 -15.41 0.67 13.95
N LYS A 311 -16.45 1.25 13.36
CA LYS A 311 -16.54 2.71 13.15
C LYS A 311 -16.63 3.48 14.48
N THR A 312 -17.38 3.00 15.45
CA THR A 312 -17.56 3.69 16.73
C THR A 312 -16.23 3.93 17.49
N PRO A 313 -15.36 2.93 17.69
CA PRO A 313 -14.04 3.14 18.31
C PRO A 313 -13.15 4.10 17.51
N VAL A 314 -13.14 3.98 16.16
CA VAL A 314 -12.36 4.86 15.28
C VAL A 314 -12.83 6.31 15.41
N ASP A 315 -14.14 6.57 15.33
CA ASP A 315 -14.72 7.91 15.49
C ASP A 315 -14.42 8.50 16.88
N SER A 316 -14.47 7.68 17.92
CA SER A 316 -14.12 8.11 19.29
C SER A 316 -12.68 8.60 19.38
N ILE A 317 -11.71 7.88 18.81
CA ILE A 317 -10.29 8.27 18.79
C ILE A 317 -10.10 9.53 17.93
N ASN A 318 -10.76 9.62 16.80
CA ASN A 318 -10.74 10.80 15.92
C ASN A 318 -11.32 12.05 16.59
N GLY A 319 -12.21 11.89 17.57
CA GLY A 319 -12.79 13.00 18.34
C GLY A 319 -11.88 13.58 19.43
N ILE A 320 -10.78 12.90 19.83
CA ILE A 320 -9.92 13.32 20.93
C ILE A 320 -8.91 14.35 20.46
N VAL A 321 -9.10 15.63 20.79
CA VAL A 321 -8.16 16.71 20.47
C VAL A 321 -6.97 16.66 21.43
N VAL A 322 -5.75 16.63 20.90
CA VAL A 322 -4.50 16.57 21.66
C VAL A 322 -3.60 17.79 21.44
N GLY A 323 -3.74 18.49 20.30
CA GLY A 323 -2.90 19.62 19.96
C GLY A 323 -3.56 20.55 18.95
N GLN A 324 -2.81 21.55 18.50
CA GLN A 324 -3.25 22.49 17.47
C GLN A 324 -2.12 22.89 16.54
N THR A 325 -2.48 23.23 15.30
CA THR A 325 -1.58 23.81 14.30
C THR A 325 -2.05 25.22 13.90
N THR A 326 -1.11 26.04 13.43
CA THR A 326 -1.45 27.35 12.84
C THR A 326 -1.90 27.26 11.39
N GLN A 327 -1.39 26.26 10.67
CA GLN A 327 -1.62 26.00 9.26
C GLN A 327 -1.58 24.49 9.02
N ALA A 328 -2.19 23.99 7.94
CA ALA A 328 -1.98 22.61 7.51
C ALA A 328 -0.50 22.38 7.15
N PHE A 329 -0.03 21.17 7.47
CA PHE A 329 1.31 20.74 7.09
C PHE A 329 1.27 20.03 5.74
N ASN A 330 2.29 20.22 4.89
CA ASN A 330 2.54 19.31 3.78
C ASN A 330 3.48 18.16 4.21
N LYS A 331 3.52 17.10 3.42
CA LYS A 331 4.33 15.92 3.75
C LYS A 331 5.83 16.25 3.71
N LYS A 332 6.30 16.88 2.63
CA LYS A 332 7.68 17.33 2.44
C LYS A 332 7.69 18.84 2.14
N PRO A 333 8.50 19.64 2.81
CA PRO A 333 9.42 19.25 3.89
C PRO A 333 8.81 19.28 5.30
N GLN A 334 7.58 19.79 5.49
CA GLN A 334 7.09 20.26 6.79
C GLN A 334 6.85 19.12 7.81
N MET A 335 6.13 18.05 7.45
CA MET A 335 5.93 16.91 8.35
C MET A 335 7.25 16.16 8.60
N MET A 336 8.07 16.03 7.56
CA MET A 336 9.37 15.40 7.64
C MET A 336 10.31 16.15 8.61
N ASN A 337 10.36 17.48 8.49
CA ASN A 337 11.12 18.34 9.41
C ASN A 337 10.60 18.23 10.84
N TRP A 338 9.28 18.28 11.01
CA TRP A 338 8.65 18.19 12.33
C TRP A 338 8.94 16.84 13.00
N MET A 339 8.80 15.73 12.26
CA MET A 339 9.09 14.39 12.79
C MET A 339 10.56 14.26 13.20
N ALA A 340 11.50 14.73 12.37
CA ALA A 340 12.92 14.67 12.70
C ALA A 340 13.23 15.50 13.97
N ASP A 341 12.69 16.70 14.08
CA ASP A 341 12.89 17.54 15.28
C ASP A 341 12.22 16.97 16.53
N PHE A 342 11.05 16.34 16.35
CA PHE A 342 10.37 15.63 17.43
C PHE A 342 11.24 14.51 17.96
N VAL A 343 11.68 13.58 17.08
CA VAL A 343 12.51 12.41 17.45
C VAL A 343 13.81 12.86 18.13
N MET A 344 14.49 13.91 17.63
CA MET A 344 15.69 14.44 18.27
C MET A 344 15.40 14.94 19.69
N THR A 345 14.28 15.65 19.86
CA THR A 345 13.93 16.29 21.13
C THR A 345 13.45 15.26 22.16
N ASP A 346 12.59 14.34 21.75
CA ASP A 346 12.01 13.34 22.64
C ASP A 346 13.01 12.27 23.05
N ALA A 347 13.82 11.79 22.11
CA ALA A 347 14.85 10.79 22.38
C ALA A 347 15.93 11.30 23.36
N GLN A 348 16.08 12.63 23.56
CA GLN A 348 17.00 13.18 24.55
C GLN A 348 16.62 12.76 25.99
N ARG A 349 15.35 12.44 26.26
CA ARG A 349 14.90 11.91 27.57
C ARG A 349 15.43 10.48 27.83
N LEU A 350 15.73 9.74 26.76
CA LEU A 350 16.17 8.34 26.81
C LEU A 350 17.70 8.25 27.02
N ALA A 351 18.45 9.21 26.48
CA ALA A 351 19.91 9.17 26.45
C ALA A 351 20.56 10.10 27.49
N LYS A 352 21.65 9.63 28.10
CA LYS A 352 22.50 10.46 28.99
C LYS A 352 23.35 11.44 28.20
N GLN A 353 23.77 11.06 27.01
CA GLN A 353 24.60 11.86 26.12
C GLN A 353 23.74 12.86 25.35
N LYS A 354 24.33 14.02 24.99
CA LYS A 354 23.67 14.96 24.08
C LYS A 354 23.49 14.30 22.72
N ILE A 355 22.27 14.30 22.20
CA ILE A 355 21.98 13.86 20.84
C ILE A 355 22.52 14.89 19.84
N ASP A 356 23.32 14.43 18.89
CA ASP A 356 23.94 15.28 17.88
C ASP A 356 22.95 15.63 16.75
N MET A 357 22.13 14.67 16.31
CA MET A 357 21.12 14.83 15.26
C MET A 357 20.10 13.69 15.24
N SER A 358 19.11 13.81 14.36
CA SER A 358 18.20 12.72 14.07
C SER A 358 18.07 12.47 12.57
N ILE A 359 17.66 11.23 12.23
CA ILE A 359 17.29 10.78 10.88
C ILE A 359 15.95 10.06 10.95
N VAL A 360 15.02 10.41 10.04
CA VAL A 360 13.71 9.77 9.92
C VAL A 360 13.37 9.53 8.45
N ASN A 361 12.55 8.51 8.15
CA ASN A 361 12.15 8.22 6.78
C ASN A 361 10.81 8.88 6.43
N VAL A 362 10.69 9.31 5.19
CA VAL A 362 9.45 9.90 4.67
C VAL A 362 8.36 8.84 4.46
N GLY A 363 8.74 7.59 4.23
CA GLY A 363 7.83 6.44 4.12
C GLY A 363 7.02 6.21 5.40
N GLY A 364 7.63 6.49 6.56
CA GLY A 364 6.97 6.43 7.87
C GLY A 364 5.87 7.47 8.11
N ILE A 365 5.73 8.48 7.22
CA ILE A 365 4.73 9.54 7.31
C ILE A 365 3.60 9.23 6.33
N ARG A 366 2.44 8.79 6.82
CA ARG A 366 1.33 8.32 5.96
C ARG A 366 0.26 9.40 5.73
N SER A 367 0.15 10.40 6.60
CA SER A 367 -0.78 11.53 6.50
C SER A 367 -0.11 12.82 6.96
N THR A 368 -0.87 13.92 7.01
CA THR A 368 -0.39 15.23 7.43
C THR A 368 -1.26 15.85 8.52
N PHE A 369 -0.73 16.84 9.27
CA PHE A 369 -1.54 17.53 10.25
C PHE A 369 -2.42 18.60 9.58
N PRO A 370 -3.73 18.63 9.87
CA PRO A 370 -4.65 19.64 9.35
C PRO A 370 -4.38 21.01 10.00
N GLN A 371 -4.92 22.07 9.42
CA GLN A 371 -5.02 23.37 10.10
C GLN A 371 -6.03 23.28 11.26
N GLY A 372 -5.69 23.83 12.41
CA GLY A 372 -6.55 23.86 13.60
C GLY A 372 -6.24 22.72 14.57
N ASN A 373 -7.24 21.93 14.93
CA ASN A 373 -7.08 20.86 15.91
C ASN A 373 -6.32 19.66 15.35
N ILE A 374 -5.38 19.13 16.14
CA ILE A 374 -4.76 17.83 15.96
C ILE A 374 -5.48 16.85 16.88
N THR A 375 -6.00 15.77 16.34
CA THR A 375 -6.63 14.72 17.14
C THR A 375 -5.66 13.57 17.42
N LYS A 376 -6.02 12.72 18.38
CA LYS A 376 -5.32 11.44 18.61
C LYS A 376 -5.28 10.61 17.32
N GLY A 377 -6.39 10.55 16.60
CA GLY A 377 -6.47 9.86 15.31
C GLY A 377 -5.51 10.43 14.25
N ASN A 378 -5.36 11.75 14.15
CA ASN A 378 -4.40 12.35 13.23
C ASN A 378 -2.96 11.87 13.50
N ILE A 379 -2.54 11.78 14.77
CA ILE A 379 -1.20 11.30 15.12
C ILE A 379 -1.03 9.84 14.73
N MET A 380 -1.97 8.99 15.12
CA MET A 380 -1.89 7.55 14.84
C MET A 380 -1.98 7.22 13.34
N GLN A 381 -2.78 7.97 12.56
CA GLN A 381 -2.85 7.83 11.10
C GLN A 381 -1.61 8.38 10.40
N THR A 382 -0.98 9.40 10.95
CA THR A 382 0.24 9.98 10.37
C THR A 382 1.45 9.08 10.59
N PHE A 383 1.52 8.40 11.74
CA PHE A 383 2.63 7.54 12.15
C PHE A 383 2.12 6.16 12.58
N PRO A 384 1.53 5.36 11.68
CA PRO A 384 0.76 4.18 12.05
C PRO A 384 1.61 2.93 12.33
N PHE A 385 2.93 3.04 12.24
CA PHE A 385 3.83 1.89 12.39
C PHE A 385 4.23 1.65 13.84
N ASP A 386 4.49 0.40 14.19
CA ASP A 386 5.00 -0.04 15.50
C ASP A 386 6.50 0.25 15.66
N ASN A 387 6.88 1.47 15.28
CA ASN A 387 8.25 1.95 15.42
C ASN A 387 8.52 2.46 16.82
N HIS A 388 9.75 2.20 17.31
CA HIS A 388 10.27 2.73 18.56
C HIS A 388 11.37 3.74 18.31
N GLU A 389 11.44 4.79 19.11
CA GLU A 389 12.61 5.67 19.12
C GLU A 389 13.84 4.94 19.63
N VAL A 390 14.95 5.10 18.94
CA VAL A 390 16.26 4.58 19.36
C VAL A 390 17.33 5.65 19.24
N VAL A 391 18.37 5.53 20.06
CA VAL A 391 19.59 6.35 19.98
C VAL A 391 20.75 5.45 19.63
N LEU A 392 21.43 5.76 18.54
CA LEU A 392 22.61 5.07 18.05
C LEU A 392 23.88 5.82 18.46
N ALA A 393 24.88 5.11 18.98
CA ALA A 393 26.26 5.59 18.99
C ALA A 393 26.94 5.07 17.71
N ILE A 394 27.28 5.96 16.79
CA ILE A 394 27.76 5.61 15.45
C ILE A 394 29.01 6.44 15.10
N SER A 395 29.98 5.87 14.37
CA SER A 395 31.13 6.61 13.89
C SER A 395 30.74 7.65 12.84
N GLY A 396 31.45 8.77 12.77
CA GLY A 396 31.22 9.78 11.76
C GLY A 396 31.39 9.25 10.34
N ALA A 397 32.24 8.25 10.14
CA ALA A 397 32.39 7.60 8.83
C ALA A 397 31.09 6.89 8.39
N HIS A 398 30.48 6.07 9.25
CA HIS A 398 29.22 5.42 8.93
C HIS A 398 28.03 6.40 8.88
N LEU A 399 28.05 7.45 9.71
CA LEU A 399 27.05 8.52 9.64
C LEU A 399 27.11 9.24 8.28
N ALA A 400 28.29 9.53 7.76
CA ALA A 400 28.46 10.14 6.43
C ALA A 400 27.88 9.21 5.33
N GLN A 401 28.15 7.90 5.40
CA GLN A 401 27.56 6.91 4.48
C GLN A 401 26.03 6.87 4.56
N ALA A 402 25.45 6.95 5.77
CA ALA A 402 24.00 7.01 5.94
C ALA A 402 23.40 8.26 5.28
N LEU A 403 24.09 9.40 5.35
CA LEU A 403 23.65 10.63 4.69
C LEU A 403 23.83 10.56 3.16
N ASP A 404 24.83 9.83 2.66
CA ASP A 404 24.95 9.50 1.23
C ASP A 404 23.78 8.62 0.75
N SER A 405 23.35 7.65 1.54
CA SER A 405 22.15 6.86 1.24
C SER A 405 20.90 7.75 1.12
N ILE A 406 20.77 8.78 1.97
CA ILE A 406 19.66 9.75 1.86
C ILE A 406 19.75 10.53 0.53
N ALA A 407 20.94 10.93 0.11
CA ALA A 407 21.12 11.60 -1.18
C ALA A 407 20.73 10.70 -2.36
N ALA A 408 21.05 9.41 -2.27
CA ALA A 408 20.70 8.42 -3.29
C ALA A 408 19.18 8.17 -3.44
N THR A 409 18.40 8.30 -2.36
CA THR A 409 16.94 8.06 -2.35
C THR A 409 16.10 9.34 -2.59
N GLY A 410 16.72 10.50 -2.75
CA GLY A 410 16.01 11.77 -2.90
C GLY A 410 15.55 12.41 -1.59
N GLY A 411 16.13 11.96 -0.46
CA GLY A 411 16.08 12.63 0.84
C GLY A 411 15.04 12.11 1.81
N ASN A 412 15.53 11.72 2.98
CA ASN A 412 14.76 11.52 4.21
C ASN A 412 14.90 12.74 5.13
N GLY A 413 14.17 12.74 6.25
CA GLY A 413 14.20 13.84 7.22
C GLY A 413 15.44 13.84 8.10
N VAL A 414 16.04 15.00 8.28
CA VAL A 414 17.09 15.25 9.27
C VAL A 414 16.70 16.40 10.18
N SER A 415 17.24 16.43 11.42
CA SER A 415 16.93 17.47 12.41
C SER A 415 17.37 18.87 11.98
N HIS A 416 16.80 19.88 12.65
CA HIS A 416 16.94 21.30 12.30
C HIS A 416 18.39 21.83 12.31
N ASN A 417 19.30 21.16 12.99
CA ASN A 417 20.71 21.57 13.09
C ASN A 417 21.61 20.96 11.99
N VAL A 418 21.04 20.17 11.08
CA VAL A 418 21.75 19.56 9.94
C VAL A 418 21.56 20.41 8.69
N ARG A 419 22.64 20.59 7.94
CA ARG A 419 22.62 21.14 6.57
C ARG A 419 23.47 20.27 5.66
N ALA A 420 22.92 19.90 4.51
CA ALA A 420 23.63 19.13 3.50
C ALA A 420 23.41 19.69 2.10
N LEU A 421 24.44 19.57 1.26
CA LEU A 421 24.37 19.73 -0.19
C LEU A 421 24.49 18.33 -0.81
N MET A 422 23.50 17.92 -1.59
CA MET A 422 23.42 16.60 -2.20
C MET A 422 23.78 16.64 -3.68
N ASP A 423 24.54 15.67 -4.12
CA ASP A 423 24.70 15.27 -5.52
C ASP A 423 23.85 13.99 -5.71
N VAL A 424 22.63 14.15 -6.22
CA VAL A 424 21.67 13.03 -6.38
C VAL A 424 22.14 12.08 -7.49
N GLU A 425 22.72 12.60 -8.58
CA GLU A 425 23.27 11.79 -9.67
C GLU A 425 24.48 10.97 -9.18
N GLY A 426 25.38 11.62 -8.40
CA GLY A 426 26.51 10.97 -7.76
C GLY A 426 26.15 10.15 -6.51
N LYS A 427 24.89 10.14 -6.09
CA LYS A 427 24.37 9.40 -4.92
C LYS A 427 25.18 9.67 -3.64
N ARG A 428 25.50 10.92 -3.37
CA ARG A 428 26.34 11.32 -2.23
C ARG A 428 26.04 12.73 -1.74
N CYS A 429 26.46 13.02 -0.50
CA CYS A 429 26.48 14.36 0.04
C CYS A 429 27.85 15.04 -0.23
N LEU A 430 27.84 16.20 -0.87
CA LEU A 430 29.07 16.97 -1.14
C LEU A 430 29.56 17.70 0.11
N GLN A 431 28.64 18.19 0.92
CA GLN A 431 28.93 18.90 2.16
C GLN A 431 27.84 18.55 3.19
N VAL A 432 28.26 18.24 4.41
CA VAL A 432 27.35 18.04 5.53
C VAL A 432 27.89 18.75 6.76
N THR A 433 27.03 19.49 7.43
CA THR A 433 27.33 20.10 8.74
C THR A 433 26.25 19.76 9.78
N ILE A 434 26.70 19.54 11.01
CA ILE A 434 25.86 19.37 12.21
C ILE A 434 26.26 20.52 13.17
N ASP A 435 25.29 21.33 13.60
CA ASP A 435 25.55 22.57 14.36
C ASP A 435 26.61 23.47 13.68
N GLY A 436 26.61 23.55 12.34
CA GLY A 436 27.54 24.33 11.53
C GLY A 436 28.96 23.75 11.41
N LYS A 437 29.24 22.56 11.96
CA LYS A 437 30.55 21.90 11.92
C LYS A 437 30.50 20.71 10.97
N PRO A 438 31.53 20.49 10.13
CA PRO A 438 31.65 19.30 9.32
C PRO A 438 31.68 18.02 10.18
N ILE A 439 31.24 16.90 9.58
CA ILE A 439 31.34 15.60 10.23
C ILE A 439 32.79 15.18 10.32
N ASP A 440 33.24 14.83 11.55
CA ASP A 440 34.53 14.22 11.79
C ASP A 440 34.38 12.69 11.70
N PRO A 441 35.02 12.01 10.73
CA PRO A 441 34.86 10.56 10.52
C PRO A 441 35.31 9.73 11.72
N ASN A 442 36.19 10.25 12.56
CA ASN A 442 36.76 9.55 13.73
C ASN A 442 35.99 9.79 15.01
N ARG A 443 35.04 10.73 15.04
CA ARG A 443 34.21 11.02 16.19
C ARG A 443 33.02 10.06 16.27
N THR A 444 32.61 9.68 17.47
CA THR A 444 31.32 9.03 17.72
C THR A 444 30.23 10.09 17.83
N TYR A 445 29.14 9.90 17.09
CA TYR A 445 27.93 10.71 17.11
C TYR A 445 26.78 9.95 17.77
N TYR A 446 25.92 10.67 18.49
CA TYR A 446 24.67 10.14 19.03
C TYR A 446 23.52 10.57 18.15
N VAL A 447 22.95 9.61 17.40
CA VAL A 447 21.94 9.84 16.40
C VAL A 447 20.61 9.25 16.86
N ALA A 448 19.57 10.09 16.98
CA ALA A 448 18.22 9.62 17.23
C ALA A 448 17.56 9.18 15.92
N THR A 449 16.86 8.06 15.95
CA THR A 449 16.15 7.51 14.80
C THR A 449 15.06 6.55 15.28
N ILE A 450 14.47 5.78 14.37
CA ILE A 450 13.52 4.70 14.66
C ILE A 450 14.19 3.34 14.46
N ASN A 451 13.71 2.32 15.20
CA ASN A 451 14.26 0.97 15.13
C ASN A 451 14.27 0.40 13.70
N TYR A 452 13.29 0.73 12.87
CA TYR A 452 13.21 0.32 11.47
C TYR A 452 14.43 0.79 10.66
N LEU A 453 14.80 2.08 10.77
CA LEU A 453 16.00 2.61 10.09
C LEU A 453 17.30 2.10 10.71
N ALA A 454 17.34 1.94 12.04
CA ALA A 454 18.49 1.35 12.74
C ALA A 454 18.75 -0.09 12.30
N GLY A 455 17.70 -0.81 11.85
CA GLY A 455 17.78 -2.12 11.19
C GLY A 455 18.33 -2.09 9.77
N GLY A 456 18.62 -0.91 9.20
CA GLY A 456 19.18 -0.75 7.86
C GLY A 456 18.14 -0.71 6.73
N ASN A 457 16.86 -0.68 7.07
CA ASN A 457 15.78 -0.61 6.09
C ASN A 457 15.73 0.76 5.39
N ASP A 458 14.99 0.89 4.30
CA ASP A 458 14.94 2.09 3.44
C ASP A 458 16.33 2.56 2.96
N GLY A 459 17.24 1.61 2.67
CA GLY A 459 18.58 1.90 2.22
C GLY A 459 19.52 2.46 3.29
N MET A 460 19.11 2.44 4.58
CA MET A 460 19.91 2.93 5.70
C MET A 460 20.88 1.86 6.26
N GLU A 461 21.37 0.94 5.42
CA GLU A 461 22.35 -0.11 5.81
C GLU A 461 23.50 0.42 6.71
N PRO A 462 24.07 1.62 6.48
CA PRO A 462 25.13 2.12 7.34
C PRO A 462 24.72 2.34 8.82
N LEU A 463 23.42 2.52 9.11
CA LEU A 463 22.96 2.67 10.50
C LEU A 463 23.07 1.38 11.33
N LYS A 464 23.12 0.20 10.69
CA LYS A 464 23.35 -1.09 11.37
C LYS A 464 24.67 -1.14 12.13
N TYR A 465 25.66 -0.35 11.70
CA TYR A 465 26.96 -0.29 12.37
C TYR A 465 26.95 0.58 13.64
N GLY A 466 25.84 1.25 13.92
CA GLY A 466 25.62 1.98 15.17
C GLY A 466 25.18 1.06 16.30
N MET A 467 25.74 1.27 17.50
CA MET A 467 25.30 0.58 18.70
C MET A 467 24.07 1.28 19.28
N ILE A 468 22.97 0.56 19.48
CA ILE A 468 21.80 1.09 20.20
C ILE A 468 22.17 1.32 21.66
N VAL A 469 22.19 2.56 22.10
CA VAL A 469 22.54 2.97 23.48
C VAL A 469 21.31 3.35 24.32
N ALA A 470 20.18 3.61 23.65
CA ALA A 470 18.90 3.84 24.30
C ALA A 470 17.74 3.49 23.34
N ARG A 471 16.61 3.08 23.90
CA ARG A 471 15.39 2.75 23.18
C ARG A 471 14.18 3.14 24.00
N SER A 472 13.11 3.62 23.36
CA SER A 472 11.80 3.79 23.97
C SER A 472 11.06 2.45 24.04
N ASP A 473 10.37 2.20 25.14
CA ASP A 473 9.47 1.05 25.28
C ASP A 473 8.11 1.32 24.61
N ASN A 474 7.79 2.60 24.35
CA ASN A 474 6.56 3.00 23.67
C ASN A 474 6.72 2.98 22.16
N TYR A 475 5.61 2.84 21.45
CA TYR A 475 5.58 3.17 20.03
C TYR A 475 5.73 4.68 19.80
N LEU A 476 6.25 5.06 18.64
CA LEU A 476 6.50 6.47 18.29
C LEU A 476 5.24 7.34 18.44
N TYR A 477 4.08 6.85 17.98
CA TYR A 477 2.82 7.60 18.14
C TYR A 477 2.39 7.79 19.61
N ASP A 478 2.72 6.85 20.50
CA ASP A 478 2.45 6.99 21.93
C ASP A 478 3.39 8.02 22.59
N ASP A 479 4.67 8.02 22.21
CA ASP A 479 5.62 9.06 22.66
C ASP A 479 5.16 10.45 22.18
N MET A 480 4.68 10.57 20.94
CA MET A 480 4.08 11.81 20.43
C MET A 480 2.83 12.22 21.24
N LEU A 481 1.91 11.30 21.49
CA LEU A 481 0.72 11.56 22.30
C LEU A 481 1.09 12.00 23.72
N ASN A 482 2.07 11.36 24.34
CA ASN A 482 2.59 11.74 25.65
C ASN A 482 3.19 13.17 25.63
N ALA A 483 3.94 13.51 24.58
CA ALA A 483 4.51 14.85 24.41
C ALA A 483 3.42 15.93 24.30
N PHE A 484 2.33 15.68 23.60
CA PHE A 484 1.19 16.61 23.50
C PHE A 484 0.40 16.72 24.81
N GLN A 485 0.17 15.62 25.51
CA GLN A 485 -0.68 15.58 26.69
C GLN A 485 0.03 16.03 27.97
N LYS A 486 1.26 15.59 28.16
CA LYS A 486 2.02 15.74 29.42
C LYS A 486 3.40 16.37 29.23
N GLY A 487 3.96 16.36 28.00
CA GLY A 487 5.34 16.70 27.69
C GLY A 487 5.53 18.12 27.13
N PHE A 488 6.60 18.26 26.35
CA PHE A 488 7.10 19.55 25.83
C PHE A 488 6.21 20.16 24.74
N LEU A 489 5.25 19.44 24.16
CA LEU A 489 4.26 19.95 23.21
C LEU A 489 2.95 20.39 23.86
N ARG A 490 2.77 20.15 25.16
CA ARG A 490 1.55 20.53 25.87
C ARG A 490 1.25 22.02 25.72
N LYS A 491 0.02 22.34 25.29
CA LYS A 491 -0.45 23.73 25.03
C LYS A 491 0.33 24.51 23.96
N LYS A 492 1.27 23.86 23.25
CA LYS A 492 1.94 24.50 22.12
C LYS A 492 1.06 24.43 20.88
N LYS A 493 1.08 25.51 20.11
CA LYS A 493 0.49 25.55 18.77
C LYS A 493 1.60 25.35 17.75
N LEU A 494 1.53 24.25 16.98
CA LEU A 494 2.56 23.92 16.02
C LEU A 494 2.55 24.89 14.83
N ARG A 495 3.73 25.14 14.29
CA ARG A 495 3.94 25.89 13.05
C ARG A 495 4.77 25.05 12.12
N PRO A 496 4.37 24.94 10.83
CA PRO A 496 5.17 24.20 9.86
C PRO A 496 6.51 24.92 9.58
N ASP A 497 7.58 24.11 9.47
CA ASP A 497 8.91 24.55 9.02
C ASP A 497 9.17 24.06 7.62
N SER A 498 9.29 24.99 6.66
CA SER A 498 9.54 24.72 5.24
C SER A 498 11.02 24.79 4.86
N THR A 499 11.93 24.84 5.85
CA THR A 499 13.37 24.91 5.57
C THR A 499 13.83 23.66 4.80
N VAL A 500 14.48 23.86 3.66
CA VAL A 500 15.16 22.81 2.93
C VAL A 500 16.50 22.53 3.62
N ARG A 501 16.57 21.45 4.38
CA ARG A 501 17.74 21.07 5.20
C ARG A 501 18.79 20.32 4.39
N MET A 502 18.36 19.55 3.39
CA MET A 502 19.20 18.85 2.42
C MET A 502 18.86 19.41 1.04
N LYS A 503 19.79 20.16 0.45
CA LYS A 503 19.63 20.82 -0.86
C LYS A 503 20.26 19.97 -1.96
N GLN A 504 19.63 19.98 -3.11
CA GLN A 504 20.18 19.45 -4.37
C GLN A 504 21.02 20.54 -5.06
#